data_63a39d8f5c8086d603de43e2032b6a3c
#
_entry.id   63a39d8f5c8086d603de43e2032b6a3c
#
_cell.length_a   1.000
_cell.length_b   1.000
_cell.length_c   1.000
_cell.angle_alpha   90.00
_cell.angle_beta   90.00
_cell.angle_gamma   90.00
#
_symmetry.space_group_name_H-M   'P 1'
#
loop_
_entity.id
_entity.type
_entity.pdbx_description
1 polymer ?
#
loop_
_entity_poly.entity_id
_entity_poly.type
_entity_poly.pdbx_seq_one_letter_code
_entity_poly.pdbx_strand_id
1 'polypeptide(L)'
;MLTGADFSPQQAETLNIITRHVPKAEMEGFLSQLLGILSKWELEDIGMYKNIVAISIKDEEAGAELELRYFLSRAKDEKTQTIITTFLKHGGQTEREAEDMQGIFFDTVKELEG
;
A
#
# COMPACT_ATOMS: atom_id res chain seq x y z
N MET A 1 7.52 -28.35 5.05
CA MET A 1 6.30 -29.08 4.76
C MET A 1 6.50 -30.54 5.06
N LEU A 2 5.66 -31.09 5.93
CA LEU A 2 5.87 -32.44 6.51
C LEU A 2 5.72 -33.59 5.51
N THR A 3 5.13 -33.34 4.33
CA THR A 3 4.86 -34.38 3.32
C THR A 3 5.85 -34.37 2.15
N GLY A 4 6.78 -33.42 2.08
CA GLY A 4 7.71 -33.27 0.95
C GLY A 4 7.04 -32.94 -0.39
N ALA A 5 5.76 -32.54 -0.38
CA ALA A 5 5.05 -32.18 -1.58
C ALA A 5 5.48 -30.77 -2.05
N ASP A 6 5.80 -30.67 -3.34
CA ASP A 6 6.08 -29.40 -3.97
C ASP A 6 4.76 -28.67 -4.36
N PHE A 7 4.77 -27.36 -4.27
CA PHE A 7 3.67 -26.51 -4.74
C PHE A 7 4.08 -25.82 -6.04
N SER A 8 3.17 -25.75 -6.99
CA SER A 8 3.33 -24.82 -8.10
C SER A 8 3.20 -23.38 -7.60
N PRO A 9 3.76 -22.38 -8.30
CA PRO A 9 3.60 -20.97 -7.91
C PRO A 9 2.14 -20.55 -7.81
N GLN A 10 1.26 -21.04 -8.67
CA GLN A 10 -0.18 -20.77 -8.64
C GLN A 10 -0.85 -21.36 -7.39
N GLN A 11 -0.49 -22.59 -7.03
CA GLN A 11 -0.99 -23.22 -5.80
C GLN A 11 -0.49 -22.48 -4.55
N ALA A 12 0.76 -22.03 -4.56
CA ALA A 12 1.33 -21.25 -3.46
C ALA A 12 0.57 -19.91 -3.26
N GLU A 13 0.17 -19.24 -4.34
CA GLU A 13 -0.66 -18.03 -4.29
C GLU A 13 -2.06 -18.36 -3.77
N THR A 14 -2.72 -19.38 -4.29
CA THR A 14 -4.06 -19.79 -3.84
C THR A 14 -4.10 -20.17 -2.36
N LEU A 15 -3.02 -20.74 -1.84
CA LEU A 15 -2.86 -21.12 -0.44
C LEU A 15 -2.33 -19.97 0.44
N ASN A 16 -2.16 -18.77 -0.11
CA ASN A 16 -1.60 -17.59 0.58
C ASN A 16 -0.21 -17.85 1.19
N ILE A 17 0.58 -18.75 0.61
CA ILE A 17 1.98 -18.98 0.97
C ILE A 17 2.86 -17.86 0.41
N ILE A 18 2.51 -17.36 -0.78
CA ILE A 18 3.08 -16.18 -1.41
C ILE A 18 1.98 -15.17 -1.70
N THR A 19 2.33 -13.89 -1.73
CA THR A 19 1.38 -12.81 -1.99
C THR A 19 0.87 -12.83 -3.43
N ARG A 20 1.77 -13.09 -4.38
CA ARG A 20 1.44 -13.07 -5.81
C ARG A 20 2.42 -13.90 -6.63
N HIS A 21 1.88 -14.63 -7.59
CA HIS A 21 2.64 -15.28 -8.65
C HIS A 21 2.68 -14.36 -9.88
N VAL A 22 3.86 -14.13 -10.44
CA VAL A 22 4.07 -13.32 -11.64
C VAL A 22 4.80 -14.18 -12.67
N PRO A 23 4.24 -14.41 -13.88
CA PRO A 23 4.93 -15.11 -14.94
C PRO A 23 6.27 -14.45 -15.29
N LYS A 24 7.27 -15.24 -15.63
CA LYS A 24 8.61 -14.73 -15.93
C LYS A 24 8.62 -13.63 -17.00
N ALA A 25 7.79 -13.78 -18.02
CA ALA A 25 7.67 -12.79 -19.10
C ALA A 25 7.10 -11.43 -18.66
N GLU A 26 6.33 -11.40 -17.57
CA GLU A 26 5.68 -10.21 -17.03
C GLU A 26 6.43 -9.59 -15.85
N MET A 27 7.45 -10.28 -15.33
CA MET A 27 8.16 -9.90 -14.11
C MET A 27 8.79 -8.52 -14.21
N GLU A 28 9.43 -8.18 -15.32
CA GLU A 28 10.08 -6.88 -15.50
C GLU A 28 9.07 -5.73 -15.49
N GLY A 29 7.95 -5.89 -16.19
CA GLY A 29 6.86 -4.90 -16.19
C GLY A 29 6.22 -4.75 -14.81
N PHE A 30 5.98 -5.85 -14.12
CA PHE A 30 5.45 -5.84 -12.76
C PHE A 30 6.37 -5.13 -11.77
N LEU A 31 7.66 -5.45 -11.80
CA LEU A 31 8.66 -4.79 -10.93
C LEU A 31 8.78 -3.30 -11.23
N SER A 32 8.77 -2.92 -12.50
CA SER A 32 8.83 -1.51 -12.91
C SER A 32 7.64 -0.72 -12.37
N GLN A 33 6.42 -1.27 -12.46
CA GLN A 33 5.23 -0.64 -11.90
C GLN A 33 5.32 -0.53 -10.38
N LEU A 34 5.69 -1.61 -9.69
CA LEU A 34 5.79 -1.64 -8.24
C LEU A 34 6.82 -0.62 -7.73
N LEU A 35 8.00 -0.59 -8.34
CA LEU A 35 9.06 0.37 -7.99
C LEU A 35 8.64 1.81 -8.31
N GLY A 36 7.91 2.02 -9.40
CA GLY A 36 7.37 3.33 -9.76
C GLY A 36 6.38 3.86 -8.71
N ILE A 37 5.55 2.99 -8.12
CA ILE A 37 4.67 3.37 -7.01
C ILE A 37 5.49 3.65 -5.74
N LEU A 38 6.34 2.72 -5.35
CA LEU A 38 7.13 2.84 -4.12
C LEU A 38 8.08 4.05 -4.11
N SER A 39 8.61 4.43 -5.28
CA SER A 39 9.51 5.59 -5.40
C SER A 39 8.84 6.94 -5.11
N LYS A 40 7.51 6.99 -5.12
CA LYS A 40 6.72 8.19 -4.80
C LYS A 40 6.47 8.36 -3.29
N TRP A 41 6.74 7.33 -2.50
CA TRP A 41 6.57 7.35 -1.06
C TRP A 41 7.82 7.89 -0.36
N GLU A 42 7.62 8.63 0.70
CA GLU A 42 8.72 9.01 1.58
C GLU A 42 9.29 7.78 2.29
N LEU A 43 10.61 7.69 2.41
CA LEU A 43 11.26 6.56 3.10
C LEU A 43 10.79 6.42 4.56
N GLU A 44 10.48 7.54 5.20
CA GLU A 44 9.95 7.57 6.55
C GLU A 44 8.59 6.87 6.63
N ASP A 45 7.68 7.14 5.69
CA ASP A 45 6.35 6.50 5.64
C ASP A 45 6.45 5.00 5.40
N ILE A 46 7.33 4.56 4.49
CA ILE A 46 7.61 3.14 4.27
C ILE A 46 8.11 2.49 5.56
N GLY A 47 9.03 3.16 6.28
CA GLY A 47 9.54 2.72 7.57
C GLY A 47 8.45 2.58 8.63
N MET A 48 7.54 3.54 8.71
CA MET A 48 6.38 3.51 9.62
C MET A 48 5.48 2.31 9.33
N TYR A 49 5.10 2.08 8.08
CA TYR A 49 4.27 0.92 7.70
C TYR A 49 4.92 -0.41 8.05
N LYS A 50 6.21 -0.57 7.76
CA LYS A 50 6.94 -1.80 8.13
C LYS A 50 6.96 -2.03 9.62
N ASN A 51 7.09 -0.96 10.41
CA ASN A 51 7.11 -1.04 11.86
C ASN A 51 5.73 -1.42 12.43
N ILE A 52 4.65 -0.80 11.94
CA ILE A 52 3.28 -1.16 12.31
C ILE A 52 3.03 -2.64 12.05
N VAL A 53 3.33 -3.13 10.85
CA VAL A 53 3.14 -4.54 10.49
C VAL A 53 3.95 -5.46 11.40
N ALA A 54 5.22 -5.15 11.65
CA ALA A 54 6.08 -5.97 12.51
C ALA A 54 5.61 -6.05 13.97
N ILE A 55 5.01 -4.99 14.49
CA ILE A 55 4.45 -4.96 15.84
C ILE A 55 3.09 -5.65 15.87
N SER A 56 2.20 -5.39 14.90
CA SER A 56 0.86 -5.98 14.82
C SER A 56 0.89 -7.51 14.74
N ILE A 57 1.92 -8.11 14.13
CA ILE A 57 2.11 -9.57 14.09
C ILE A 57 2.34 -10.15 15.49
N LYS A 58 2.92 -9.36 16.39
CA LYS A 58 3.26 -9.80 17.75
C LYS A 58 2.20 -9.41 18.77
N ASP A 59 1.60 -8.26 18.60
CA ASP A 59 0.65 -7.64 19.48
C ASP A 59 -0.24 -6.69 18.68
N GLU A 60 -1.49 -7.11 18.43
CA GLU A 60 -2.44 -6.36 17.61
C GLU A 60 -2.82 -5.02 18.24
N GLU A 61 -3.00 -4.98 19.57
CA GLU A 61 -3.36 -3.75 20.29
C GLU A 61 -2.22 -2.72 20.25
N ALA A 62 -0.98 -3.16 20.48
CA ALA A 62 0.20 -2.31 20.37
C ALA A 62 0.41 -1.82 18.92
N GLY A 63 0.09 -2.65 17.92
CA GLY A 63 0.11 -2.26 16.51
C GLY A 63 -0.90 -1.16 16.20
N ALA A 64 -2.15 -1.29 16.67
CA ALA A 64 -3.21 -0.31 16.47
C ALA A 64 -2.90 1.03 17.16
N GLU A 65 -2.33 0.99 18.37
CA GLU A 65 -1.89 2.20 19.08
C GLU A 65 -0.78 2.94 18.33
N LEU A 66 0.19 2.19 17.79
CA LEU A 66 1.28 2.75 17.00
C LEU A 66 0.77 3.38 15.70
N GLU A 67 -0.15 2.71 15.01
CA GLU A 67 -0.80 3.22 13.79
C GLU A 67 -1.51 4.55 14.07
N LEU A 68 -2.31 4.62 15.13
CA LEU A 68 -3.00 5.85 15.52
C LEU A 68 -2.01 6.98 15.80
N ARG A 69 -0.91 6.69 16.48
CA ARG A 69 0.14 7.67 16.78
C ARG A 69 0.78 8.23 15.51
N TYR A 70 1.11 7.37 14.56
CA TYR A 70 1.66 7.79 13.27
C TYR A 70 0.65 8.58 12.47
N PHE A 71 -0.60 8.13 12.40
CA PHE A 71 -1.67 8.86 11.74
C PHE A 71 -1.80 10.29 12.30
N LEU A 72 -1.88 10.44 13.62
CA LEU A 72 -1.99 11.76 14.27
C LEU A 72 -0.77 12.64 14.02
N SER A 73 0.42 12.08 13.95
CA SER A 73 1.64 12.83 13.64
C SER A 73 1.62 13.37 12.20
N ARG A 74 1.14 12.57 11.25
CA ARG A 74 1.06 12.96 9.85
C ARG A 74 -0.15 13.84 9.52
N ALA A 75 -1.26 13.66 10.22
CA ALA A 75 -2.48 14.45 9.98
C ALA A 75 -2.29 15.96 10.15
N LYS A 76 -1.27 16.39 10.87
CA LYS A 76 -0.92 17.82 11.09
C LYS A 76 0.07 18.36 10.07
N ASP A 77 0.68 17.50 9.27
CA ASP A 77 1.66 17.89 8.27
C ASP A 77 0.98 18.59 7.09
N GLU A 78 1.52 19.73 6.67
CA GLU A 78 0.94 20.57 5.60
C GLU A 78 0.88 19.83 4.27
N LYS A 79 1.93 19.06 3.94
CA LYS A 79 1.96 18.22 2.72
C LYS A 79 0.85 17.16 2.76
N THR A 80 0.67 16.51 3.90
CA THR A 80 -0.40 15.53 4.10
C THR A 80 -1.79 16.16 3.96
N GLN A 81 -2.01 17.35 4.54
CA GLN A 81 -3.25 18.09 4.39
C GLN A 81 -3.54 18.43 2.92
N THR A 82 -2.53 18.84 2.18
CA THR A 82 -2.66 19.12 0.75
C THR A 82 -3.05 17.88 -0.03
N ILE A 83 -2.41 16.72 0.24
CA ILE A 83 -2.74 15.44 -0.40
C ILE A 83 -4.18 15.04 -0.10
N ILE A 84 -4.61 15.10 1.16
CA ILE A 84 -5.97 14.77 1.58
C ILE A 84 -6.99 15.68 0.88
N THR A 85 -6.76 16.97 0.88
CA THR A 85 -7.66 17.95 0.25
C THR A 85 -7.79 17.69 -1.26
N THR A 86 -6.68 17.40 -1.93
CA THR A 86 -6.67 17.08 -3.35
C THR A 86 -7.38 15.76 -3.64
N PHE A 87 -7.16 14.74 -2.81
CA PHE A 87 -7.86 13.46 -2.90
C PHE A 87 -9.38 13.62 -2.76
N LEU A 88 -9.84 14.38 -1.78
CA LEU A 88 -11.27 14.69 -1.59
C LEU A 88 -11.85 15.46 -2.78
N LYS A 89 -11.11 16.41 -3.34
CA LYS A 89 -11.51 17.16 -4.54
C LYS A 89 -11.75 16.25 -5.75
N HIS A 90 -10.95 15.20 -5.90
CA HIS A 90 -11.09 14.22 -6.98
C HIS A 90 -12.13 13.12 -6.70
N GLY A 91 -12.86 13.20 -5.62
CA GLY A 91 -13.98 12.31 -5.31
C GLY A 91 -13.71 11.30 -4.20
N GLY A 92 -12.66 11.48 -3.41
CA GLY A 92 -12.48 10.74 -2.17
C GLY A 92 -13.67 10.91 -1.24
N GLN A 93 -14.06 9.85 -0.54
CA GLN A 93 -15.24 9.76 0.33
C GLN A 93 -16.59 9.97 -0.39
N THR A 94 -16.64 9.71 -1.68
CA THR A 94 -17.87 9.70 -2.49
C THR A 94 -18.10 8.32 -3.11
N GLU A 95 -19.22 8.14 -3.82
CA GLU A 95 -19.50 6.90 -4.56
C GLU A 95 -18.40 6.56 -5.57
N ARG A 96 -17.74 7.58 -6.15
CA ARG A 96 -16.60 7.39 -7.06
C ARG A 96 -15.47 6.59 -6.41
N GLU A 97 -15.21 6.77 -5.12
CA GLU A 97 -14.15 6.02 -4.42
C GLU A 97 -14.43 4.51 -4.43
N ALA A 98 -15.69 4.11 -4.26
CA ALA A 98 -16.07 2.71 -4.30
C ALA A 98 -15.96 2.10 -5.71
N GLU A 99 -16.11 2.92 -6.75
CA GLU A 99 -16.10 2.48 -8.15
C GLU A 99 -14.71 2.56 -8.78
N ASP A 100 -13.94 3.61 -8.49
CA ASP A 100 -12.67 3.94 -9.14
C ASP A 100 -11.65 4.62 -8.21
N MET A 101 -11.31 3.94 -7.12
CA MET A 101 -10.27 4.40 -6.17
C MET A 101 -8.94 4.69 -6.87
N GLN A 102 -8.56 3.84 -7.81
CA GLN A 102 -7.29 3.97 -8.54
C GLN A 102 -7.26 5.22 -9.42
N GLY A 103 -8.37 5.56 -10.08
CA GLY A 103 -8.49 6.78 -10.86
C GLY A 103 -8.38 8.04 -10.00
N ILE A 104 -8.99 8.05 -8.81
CA ILE A 104 -8.87 9.17 -7.86
C ILE A 104 -7.41 9.37 -7.44
N PHE A 105 -6.69 8.29 -7.12
CA PHE A 105 -5.27 8.38 -6.80
C PHE A 105 -4.45 8.95 -7.96
N PHE A 106 -4.73 8.50 -9.18
CA PHE A 106 -4.03 8.97 -10.36
C PHE A 106 -4.23 10.47 -10.60
N ASP A 107 -5.48 10.94 -10.51
CA ASP A 107 -5.85 12.34 -10.65
C ASP A 107 -5.20 13.20 -9.55
N THR A 108 -5.20 12.70 -8.31
CA THR A 108 -4.57 13.34 -7.16
C THR A 108 -3.07 13.53 -7.38
N VAL A 109 -2.36 12.47 -7.74
CA VAL A 109 -0.91 12.53 -8.00
C VAL A 109 -0.58 13.48 -9.13
N LYS A 110 -1.34 13.43 -10.21
CA LYS A 110 -1.15 14.30 -11.38
C LYS A 110 -1.31 15.78 -11.03
N GLU A 111 -2.29 16.13 -10.20
CA GLU A 111 -2.48 17.52 -9.77
C GLU A 111 -1.35 18.00 -8.85
N LEU A 112 -0.83 17.13 -7.99
CA LEU A 112 0.27 17.45 -7.07
C LEU A 112 1.63 17.55 -7.75
N GLU A 113 1.84 16.86 -8.87
CA GLU A 113 3.07 16.89 -9.67
C GLU A 113 3.07 18.03 -10.71
N GLY A 114 1.91 18.60 -11.01
CA GLY A 114 1.67 19.54 -12.09
C GLY A 114 2.06 20.92 -11.93
#